data_9a8c7d7c2c62a8bb93e60263bfce3963
#
_entry.id   9a8c7d7c2c62a8bb93e60263bfce3963
#
_cell.length_a   1.000
_cell.length_b   1.000
_cell.length_c   1.000
_cell.angle_alpha   90.00
_cell.angle_beta   90.00
_cell.angle_gamma   90.00
#
_symmetry.space_group_name_H-M   'P 1'
#
loop_
_entity.id
_entity.type
_entity.pdbx_description
1 polymer ?
#
loop_
_entity_poly.entity_id
_entity_poly.type
_entity_poly.pdbx_seq_one_letter_code
_entity_poly.pdbx_strand_id
1 'polypeptide(L)'
;VSGAAFCCRADVFRALGGFDDDFFAHMEEIDLCWRMQLAGYRVRVVPGSTVYHLGGGTLTTDSPTKVFYNHRNNLAMLYKCASPVQRAVVAVVRPVLDLMAALSYLAQGRGDNFRAVFRAWRDFLRWHGSLSRKRKEIRQQCRGTVAGRVYRGSVVLRYLLGRKTFGRMM
;
A
#
# COMPACT_ATOMS: atom_id res chain seq x y z
N VAL A 1 0.61 -5.11 9.20
CA VAL A 1 2.04 -5.45 9.11
C VAL A 1 2.82 -4.15 9.05
N SER A 2 3.97 -4.11 9.69
CA SER A 2 4.88 -2.95 9.68
C SER A 2 6.28 -3.45 9.30
N GLY A 3 6.96 -2.73 8.43
CA GLY A 3 8.35 -3.00 8.07
C GLY A 3 9.33 -2.88 9.24
N ALA A 4 8.92 -2.19 10.32
CA ALA A 4 9.71 -2.06 11.54
C ALA A 4 9.95 -3.40 12.28
N ALA A 5 9.05 -4.38 12.11
CA ALA A 5 9.17 -5.71 12.73
C ALA A 5 8.59 -6.76 11.77
N PHE A 6 9.37 -7.13 10.77
CA PHE A 6 8.99 -8.09 9.75
C PHE A 6 9.90 -9.31 9.79
N CYS A 7 9.31 -10.50 9.82
CA CYS A 7 10.03 -11.77 9.73
C CYS A 7 9.30 -12.69 8.75
N CYS A 8 10.03 -13.35 7.89
CA CYS A 8 9.46 -14.36 6.98
C CYS A 8 10.49 -15.44 6.65
N ARG A 9 10.03 -16.52 6.07
CA ARG A 9 10.88 -17.59 5.55
C ARG A 9 11.70 -17.08 4.38
N ALA A 10 13.02 -17.31 4.41
CA ALA A 10 13.94 -16.82 3.39
C ALA A 10 13.67 -17.41 1.99
N ASP A 11 13.24 -18.68 1.92
CA ASP A 11 12.85 -19.32 0.66
C ASP A 11 11.61 -18.66 0.04
N VAL A 12 10.61 -18.31 0.85
CA VAL A 12 9.41 -17.59 0.40
C VAL A 12 9.76 -16.17 -0.05
N PHE A 13 10.61 -15.47 0.72
CA PHE A 13 11.08 -14.14 0.36
C PHE A 13 11.75 -14.15 -1.03
N ARG A 14 12.69 -15.06 -1.24
CA ARG A 14 13.40 -15.20 -2.52
C ARG A 14 12.48 -15.63 -3.66
N ALA A 15 11.59 -16.60 -3.44
CA ALA A 15 10.68 -17.10 -4.46
C ALA A 15 9.70 -16.03 -4.97
N LEU A 16 9.37 -15.04 -4.12
CA LEU A 16 8.52 -13.92 -4.49
C LEU A 16 9.29 -12.69 -4.97
N GLY A 17 10.62 -12.76 -5.11
CA GLY A 17 11.45 -11.67 -5.59
C GLY A 17 11.73 -10.59 -4.55
N GLY A 18 11.56 -10.87 -3.24
CA GLY A 18 11.87 -9.91 -2.18
C GLY A 18 10.96 -8.69 -2.14
N PHE A 19 11.49 -7.59 -1.62
CA PHE A 19 10.86 -6.27 -1.73
C PHE A 19 10.94 -5.78 -3.19
N ASP A 20 9.99 -4.96 -3.58
CA ASP A 20 9.99 -4.37 -4.92
C ASP A 20 11.01 -3.21 -4.98
N ASP A 21 12.05 -3.35 -5.77
CA ASP A 21 13.16 -2.39 -5.89
C ASP A 21 12.71 -1.00 -6.34
N ASP A 22 11.56 -0.90 -7.02
CA ASP A 22 10.97 0.39 -7.39
C ASP A 22 10.42 1.15 -6.17
N PHE A 23 10.24 0.46 -5.02
CA PHE A 23 9.74 1.07 -3.78
C PHE A 23 10.92 1.44 -2.89
N PHE A 24 11.38 2.67 -3.00
CA PHE A 24 12.47 3.17 -2.14
C PHE A 24 12.10 3.16 -0.65
N ALA A 25 10.88 3.56 -0.32
CA ALA A 25 10.34 3.59 1.04
C ALA A 25 8.81 3.62 0.98
N HIS A 26 8.17 3.05 1.99
CA HIS A 26 6.73 2.92 2.17
C HIS A 26 6.05 1.96 1.19
N MET A 27 5.16 1.13 1.71
CA MET A 27 4.34 0.12 1.04
C MET A 27 5.10 -1.15 0.59
N GLU A 28 6.44 -1.21 0.70
CA GLU A 28 7.24 -2.37 0.29
C GLU A 28 6.87 -3.64 1.08
N GLU A 29 6.69 -3.51 2.40
CA GLU A 29 6.32 -4.62 3.26
C GLU A 29 4.86 -5.03 3.06
N ILE A 30 3.98 -4.07 2.80
CA ILE A 30 2.57 -4.34 2.55
C ILE A 30 2.42 -5.03 1.18
N ASP A 31 3.14 -4.56 0.17
CA ASP A 31 3.18 -5.16 -1.16
C ASP A 31 3.67 -6.62 -1.09
N LEU A 32 4.77 -6.88 -0.40
CA LEU A 32 5.30 -8.23 -0.23
C LEU A 32 4.30 -9.13 0.53
N CYS A 33 3.71 -8.65 1.62
CA CYS A 33 2.71 -9.40 2.36
C CYS A 33 1.47 -9.71 1.50
N TRP A 34 1.07 -8.80 0.62
CA TRP A 34 -0.04 -9.07 -0.29
C TRP A 34 0.34 -10.11 -1.34
N ARG A 35 1.55 -10.03 -1.92
CA ARG A 35 2.06 -11.07 -2.84
C ARG A 35 2.17 -12.43 -2.16
N MET A 36 2.63 -12.49 -0.91
CA MET A 36 2.63 -13.73 -0.11
C MET A 36 1.22 -14.33 0.01
N GLN A 37 0.22 -13.51 0.32
CA GLN A 37 -1.15 -14.01 0.44
C GLN A 37 -1.73 -14.46 -0.91
N LEU A 38 -1.43 -13.78 -2.00
CA LEU A 38 -1.81 -14.20 -3.36
C LEU A 38 -1.16 -15.55 -3.73
N ALA A 39 0.08 -15.78 -3.31
CA ALA A 39 0.78 -17.05 -3.49
C ALA A 39 0.33 -18.16 -2.52
N GLY A 40 -0.68 -17.90 -1.67
CA GLY A 40 -1.27 -18.89 -0.75
C GLY A 40 -0.63 -18.93 0.63
N TYR A 41 0.39 -18.12 0.91
CA TYR A 41 0.99 -18.05 2.25
C TYR A 41 0.13 -17.27 3.24
N ARG A 42 0.30 -17.57 4.53
CA ARG A 42 -0.40 -16.88 5.61
C ARG A 42 0.49 -15.82 6.23
N VAL A 43 -0.02 -14.60 6.35
CA VAL A 43 0.59 -13.51 7.11
C VAL A 43 -0.12 -13.39 8.45
N ARG A 44 0.65 -13.35 9.54
CA ARG A 44 0.11 -13.30 10.92
C ARG A 44 0.82 -12.20 11.71
N VAL A 45 0.11 -11.63 12.66
CA VAL A 45 0.67 -10.80 13.73
C VAL A 45 0.98 -11.69 14.92
N VAL A 46 2.09 -11.45 15.59
CA VAL A 46 2.50 -12.11 16.84
C VAL A 46 2.38 -11.08 17.97
N PRO A 47 1.26 -11.04 18.71
CA PRO A 47 1.01 -9.99 19.71
C PRO A 47 2.00 -9.98 20.87
N GLY A 48 2.61 -11.13 21.18
CA GLY A 48 3.63 -11.25 22.23
C GLY A 48 5.02 -10.69 21.84
N SER A 49 5.22 -10.31 20.55
CA SER A 49 6.49 -9.74 20.09
C SER A 49 6.38 -8.21 20.11
N THR A 50 7.16 -7.57 20.97
CA THR A 50 7.20 -6.11 21.10
C THR A 50 8.50 -5.58 20.52
N VAL A 51 8.40 -4.59 19.64
CA VAL A 51 9.54 -3.88 19.05
C VAL A 51 9.35 -2.38 19.25
N TYR A 52 10.39 -1.72 19.74
CA TYR A 52 10.43 -0.26 19.83
C TYR A 52 10.96 0.32 18.53
N HIS A 53 10.19 1.19 17.90
CA HIS A 53 10.54 1.78 16.60
C HIS A 53 10.56 3.30 16.68
N LEU A 54 11.71 3.88 16.31
CA LEU A 54 11.85 5.33 16.17
C LEU A 54 11.23 5.78 14.85
N GLY A 55 9.96 6.17 14.87
CA GLY A 55 9.25 6.67 13.69
C GLY A 55 9.89 7.95 13.13
N GLY A 56 9.99 8.03 11.79
CA GLY A 56 10.50 9.24 11.13
C GLY A 56 12.01 9.34 10.99
N GLY A 57 12.77 8.29 11.32
CA GLY A 57 14.24 8.30 11.24
C GLY A 57 14.79 8.47 9.82
N THR A 58 14.08 7.95 8.80
CA THR A 58 14.51 8.05 7.39
C THR A 58 13.85 9.21 6.67
N LEU A 59 12.57 9.42 6.89
CA LEU A 59 11.78 10.50 6.28
C LEU A 59 10.96 11.21 7.35
N THR A 60 11.11 12.53 7.46
CA THR A 60 10.34 13.33 8.40
C THR A 60 8.85 13.17 8.14
N THR A 61 8.08 13.15 9.21
CA THR A 61 6.62 13.04 9.14
C THR A 61 6.07 14.17 8.28
N ASP A 62 5.20 13.81 7.34
CA ASP A 62 4.54 14.75 6.42
C ASP A 62 5.44 15.52 5.45
N SER A 63 6.67 15.10 5.21
CA SER A 63 7.49 15.69 4.16
C SER A 63 6.88 15.43 2.76
N PRO A 64 7.07 16.34 1.78
CA PRO A 64 6.61 16.14 0.41
C PRO A 64 7.13 14.85 -0.22
N THR A 65 8.34 14.43 0.14
CA THR A 65 8.95 13.17 -0.30
C THR A 65 8.17 11.96 0.24
N LYS A 66 7.80 11.99 1.52
CA LYS A 66 6.99 10.93 2.14
C LYS A 66 5.60 10.85 1.53
N VAL A 67 4.95 11.99 1.31
CA VAL A 67 3.64 12.08 0.64
C VAL A 67 3.74 11.48 -0.76
N PHE A 68 4.77 11.86 -1.52
CA PHE A 68 5.01 11.34 -2.86
C PHE A 68 5.12 9.80 -2.88
N TYR A 69 6.00 9.22 -2.05
CA TYR A 69 6.17 7.76 -2.02
C TYR A 69 4.91 7.04 -1.55
N ASN A 70 4.23 7.55 -0.53
CA ASN A 70 2.99 6.95 -0.05
C ASN A 70 1.91 6.88 -1.15
N HIS A 71 1.69 7.95 -1.90
CA HIS A 71 0.70 7.95 -2.97
C HIS A 71 1.14 7.08 -4.15
N ARG A 72 2.39 7.25 -4.65
CA ARG A 72 2.91 6.52 -5.81
C ARG A 72 2.96 5.01 -5.56
N ASN A 73 3.55 4.60 -4.46
CA ASN A 73 3.74 3.18 -4.14
C ASN A 73 2.42 2.50 -3.80
N ASN A 74 1.49 3.21 -3.16
CA ASN A 74 0.14 2.70 -2.92
C ASN A 74 -0.61 2.45 -4.24
N LEU A 75 -0.56 3.38 -5.20
CA LEU A 75 -1.14 3.19 -6.53
C LEU A 75 -0.51 1.99 -7.26
N ALA A 76 0.82 1.89 -7.24
CA ALA A 76 1.56 0.79 -7.85
C ALA A 76 1.21 -0.57 -7.23
N MET A 77 1.16 -0.66 -5.89
CA MET A 77 0.77 -1.86 -5.16
C MET A 77 -0.67 -2.28 -5.50
N LEU A 78 -1.62 -1.35 -5.46
CA LEU A 78 -3.01 -1.61 -5.83
C LEU A 78 -3.13 -2.09 -7.27
N TYR A 79 -2.41 -1.48 -8.20
CA TYR A 79 -2.40 -1.90 -9.60
C TYR A 79 -1.87 -3.32 -9.77
N LYS A 80 -0.76 -3.67 -9.10
CA LYS A 80 -0.13 -4.99 -9.21
C LYS A 80 -0.98 -6.10 -8.55
N CYS A 81 -1.45 -5.87 -7.34
CA CYS A 81 -1.97 -6.92 -6.47
C CYS A 81 -3.50 -7.05 -6.50
N ALA A 82 -4.24 -5.96 -6.72
CA ALA A 82 -5.70 -5.98 -6.65
C ALA A 82 -6.35 -6.83 -7.77
N SER A 83 -7.49 -7.45 -7.45
CA SER A 83 -8.30 -8.19 -8.43
C SER A 83 -8.86 -7.25 -9.51
N PRO A 84 -9.35 -7.77 -10.66
CA PRO A 84 -9.91 -6.92 -11.71
C PRO A 84 -11.05 -6.01 -11.20
N VAL A 85 -11.96 -6.56 -10.39
CA VAL A 85 -13.07 -5.79 -9.79
C VAL A 85 -12.57 -4.70 -8.84
N GLN A 86 -11.63 -5.05 -7.96
CA GLN A 86 -11.02 -4.07 -7.05
C GLN A 86 -10.31 -2.95 -7.82
N ARG A 87 -9.62 -3.28 -8.91
CA ARG A 87 -8.95 -2.27 -9.76
C ARG A 87 -9.95 -1.31 -10.40
N ALA A 88 -11.10 -1.81 -10.90
CA ALA A 88 -12.14 -0.96 -11.46
C ALA A 88 -12.66 0.04 -10.40
N VAL A 89 -12.91 -0.44 -9.19
CA VAL A 89 -13.30 0.42 -8.06
C VAL A 89 -12.20 1.43 -7.72
N VAL A 90 -10.96 0.98 -7.61
CA VAL A 90 -9.81 1.84 -7.29
C VAL A 90 -9.61 2.91 -8.37
N ALA A 91 -9.78 2.57 -9.65
CA ALA A 91 -9.63 3.52 -10.75
C ALA A 91 -10.62 4.70 -10.68
N VAL A 92 -11.79 4.50 -10.07
CA VAL A 92 -12.79 5.56 -9.88
C VAL A 92 -12.62 6.28 -8.54
N VAL A 93 -12.45 5.51 -7.46
CA VAL A 93 -12.46 6.05 -6.09
C VAL A 93 -11.15 6.76 -5.75
N ARG A 94 -10.02 6.21 -6.19
CA ARG A 94 -8.70 6.70 -5.78
C ARG A 94 -8.38 8.10 -6.30
N PRO A 95 -8.67 8.49 -7.55
CA PRO A 95 -8.48 9.86 -8.00
C PRO A 95 -9.23 10.89 -7.15
N VAL A 96 -10.47 10.56 -6.76
CA VAL A 96 -11.29 11.44 -5.90
C VAL A 96 -10.66 11.60 -4.52
N LEU A 97 -10.26 10.50 -3.88
CA LEU A 97 -9.63 10.55 -2.55
C LEU A 97 -8.28 11.27 -2.58
N ASP A 98 -7.47 11.05 -3.61
CA ASP A 98 -6.18 11.72 -3.74
C ASP A 98 -6.33 13.21 -4.05
N LEU A 99 -7.35 13.60 -4.82
CA LEU A 99 -7.68 15.00 -5.03
C LEU A 99 -8.12 15.67 -3.71
N MET A 100 -8.98 15.02 -2.94
CA MET A 100 -9.38 15.52 -1.62
C MET A 100 -8.18 15.68 -0.68
N ALA A 101 -7.26 14.71 -0.67
CA ALA A 101 -6.03 14.80 0.10
C ALA A 101 -5.15 15.96 -0.37
N ALA A 102 -4.99 16.12 -1.67
CA ALA A 102 -4.23 17.23 -2.26
C ALA A 102 -4.83 18.59 -1.87
N LEU A 103 -6.15 18.77 -2.01
CA LEU A 103 -6.83 19.99 -1.62
C LEU A 103 -6.72 20.27 -0.11
N SER A 104 -6.77 19.22 0.72
CA SER A 104 -6.53 19.34 2.16
C SER A 104 -5.12 19.86 2.47
N TYR A 105 -4.08 19.39 1.77
CA TYR A 105 -2.73 19.95 1.91
C TYR A 105 -2.67 21.41 1.49
N LEU A 106 -3.33 21.77 0.40
CA LEU A 106 -3.37 23.15 -0.07
C LEU A 106 -4.05 24.09 0.96
N ALA A 107 -5.17 23.67 1.53
CA ALA A 107 -5.89 24.40 2.57
C ALA A 107 -5.05 24.59 3.85
N GLN A 108 -4.08 23.70 4.11
CA GLN A 108 -3.12 23.79 5.21
C GLN A 108 -1.87 24.62 4.88
N GLY A 109 -1.82 25.29 3.71
CA GLY A 109 -0.64 26.02 3.24
C GLY A 109 0.53 25.14 2.79
N ARG A 110 0.31 23.82 2.61
CA ARG A 110 1.34 22.82 2.29
C ARG A 110 1.39 22.55 0.78
N GLY A 111 1.69 23.58 -0.02
CA GLY A 111 1.68 23.52 -1.48
C GLY A 111 2.62 22.48 -2.09
N ASP A 112 3.74 22.17 -1.43
CA ASP A 112 4.67 21.14 -1.89
C ASP A 112 4.08 19.72 -1.73
N ASN A 113 3.29 19.48 -0.69
CA ASN A 113 2.57 18.22 -0.50
C ASN A 113 1.45 18.07 -1.53
N PHE A 114 0.74 19.17 -1.85
CA PHE A 114 -0.21 19.20 -2.96
C PHE A 114 0.47 18.76 -4.26
N ARG A 115 1.59 19.38 -4.63
CA ARG A 115 2.36 19.02 -5.84
C ARG A 115 2.87 17.58 -5.79
N ALA A 116 3.23 17.08 -4.61
CA ALA A 116 3.73 15.72 -4.43
C ALA A 116 2.70 14.66 -4.82
N VAL A 117 1.41 14.88 -4.53
CA VAL A 117 0.32 13.97 -4.95
C VAL A 117 0.25 13.87 -6.47
N PHE A 118 0.29 14.98 -7.19
CA PHE A 118 0.24 14.99 -8.67
C PHE A 118 1.50 14.38 -9.30
N ARG A 119 2.68 14.63 -8.70
CA ARG A 119 3.92 13.97 -9.13
C ARG A 119 3.82 12.45 -8.97
N ALA A 120 3.22 11.98 -7.87
CA ALA A 120 3.02 10.56 -7.63
C ALA A 120 2.14 9.90 -8.70
N TRP A 121 1.05 10.56 -9.10
CA TRP A 121 0.19 10.10 -10.19
C TRP A 121 0.92 10.07 -11.53
N ARG A 122 1.66 11.13 -11.86
CA ARG A 122 2.45 11.20 -13.09
C ARG A 122 3.47 10.05 -13.19
N ASP A 123 4.19 9.77 -12.11
CA ASP A 123 5.19 8.71 -12.09
C ASP A 123 4.54 7.33 -12.11
N PHE A 124 3.42 7.13 -11.41
CA PHE A 124 2.62 5.90 -11.51
C PHE A 124 2.19 5.63 -12.96
N LEU A 125 1.70 6.63 -13.68
CA LEU A 125 1.31 6.47 -15.08
C LEU A 125 2.51 6.13 -15.98
N ARG A 126 3.68 6.71 -15.73
CA ARG A 126 4.92 6.37 -16.44
C ARG A 126 5.37 4.92 -16.20
N TRP A 127 5.07 4.39 -15.03
CA TRP A 127 5.42 3.01 -14.67
C TRP A 127 4.46 1.95 -15.22
N HIS A 128 3.40 2.32 -15.89
CA HIS A 128 2.34 1.41 -16.31
C HIS A 128 2.87 0.15 -17.03
N GLY A 129 3.84 0.29 -17.92
CA GLY A 129 4.45 -0.85 -18.65
C GLY A 129 5.17 -1.82 -17.70
N SER A 130 6.02 -1.30 -16.80
CA SER A 130 6.74 -2.08 -15.80
C SER A 130 5.75 -2.76 -14.82
N LEU A 131 4.77 -2.02 -14.33
CA LEU A 131 3.76 -2.53 -13.42
C LEU A 131 2.88 -3.62 -14.06
N SER A 132 2.60 -3.51 -15.35
CA SER A 132 1.83 -4.53 -16.09
C SER A 132 2.59 -5.85 -16.20
N ARG A 133 3.91 -5.80 -16.41
CA ARG A 133 4.79 -6.98 -16.40
C ARG A 133 4.83 -7.61 -15.01
N LYS A 134 5.14 -6.83 -13.96
CA LYS A 134 5.16 -7.31 -12.57
C LYS A 134 3.81 -7.92 -12.15
N ARG A 135 2.70 -7.31 -12.57
CA ARG A 135 1.37 -7.87 -12.34
C ARG A 135 1.19 -9.25 -12.99
N LYS A 136 1.65 -9.42 -14.24
CA LYS A 136 1.59 -10.72 -14.93
C LYS A 136 2.36 -11.79 -14.16
N GLU A 137 3.56 -11.48 -13.69
CA GLU A 137 4.39 -12.38 -12.88
C GLU A 137 3.70 -12.75 -11.56
N ILE A 138 3.15 -11.77 -10.83
CA ILE A 138 2.37 -12.02 -9.60
C ILE A 138 1.18 -12.95 -9.88
N ARG A 139 0.48 -12.75 -11.01
CA ARG A 139 -0.66 -13.58 -11.38
C ARG A 139 -0.29 -15.02 -11.72
N GLN A 140 0.88 -15.25 -12.29
CA GLN A 140 1.40 -16.59 -12.54
C GLN A 140 1.73 -17.35 -11.26
N GLN A 141 2.14 -16.65 -10.21
CA GLN A 141 2.42 -17.21 -8.88
C GLN A 141 1.17 -17.33 -7.99
N CYS A 142 0.02 -16.79 -8.44
CA CYS A 142 -1.19 -16.76 -7.65
C CYS A 142 -1.81 -18.17 -7.53
N ARG A 143 -1.88 -18.69 -6.30
CA ARG A 143 -2.43 -20.03 -5.99
C ARG A 143 -3.86 -19.99 -5.44
N GLY A 144 -4.48 -18.79 -5.38
CA GLY A 144 -5.82 -18.68 -4.82
C GLY A 144 -6.36 -17.25 -4.81
N THR A 145 -7.56 -17.09 -4.30
CA THR A 145 -8.18 -15.79 -4.09
C THR A 145 -7.99 -15.33 -2.66
N VAL A 146 -7.54 -14.09 -2.46
CA VAL A 146 -7.47 -13.44 -1.15
C VAL A 146 -8.85 -12.93 -0.70
N ALA A 147 -9.91 -13.27 -1.45
CA ALA A 147 -11.24 -12.67 -1.35
C ALA A 147 -11.85 -12.70 0.06
N GLY A 148 -11.61 -13.78 0.83
CA GLY A 148 -12.08 -13.88 2.22
C GLY A 148 -11.19 -13.18 3.27
N ARG A 149 -10.04 -12.63 2.85
CA ARG A 149 -9.04 -12.03 3.75
C ARG A 149 -8.91 -10.52 3.58
N VAL A 150 -9.62 -9.94 2.60
CA VAL A 150 -9.63 -8.52 2.35
C VAL A 150 -10.94 -7.93 2.88
N TYR A 151 -10.82 -6.97 3.77
CA TYR A 151 -11.97 -6.23 4.26
C TYR A 151 -12.69 -5.51 3.11
N ARG A 152 -13.99 -5.73 2.95
CA ARG A 152 -14.79 -5.21 1.82
C ARG A 152 -15.38 -3.82 2.06
N GLY A 153 -15.08 -3.18 3.19
CA GLY A 153 -15.59 -1.86 3.53
C GLY A 153 -14.55 -0.75 3.43
N SER A 154 -14.97 0.48 3.64
CA SER A 154 -14.06 1.62 3.80
C SER A 154 -13.68 1.77 5.27
N VAL A 155 -12.41 1.56 5.59
CA VAL A 155 -11.86 1.79 6.94
C VAL A 155 -11.98 3.26 7.31
N VAL A 156 -11.74 4.17 6.36
CA VAL A 156 -11.85 5.62 6.57
C VAL A 156 -13.28 6.02 6.94
N LEU A 157 -14.27 5.54 6.19
CA LEU A 157 -15.67 5.85 6.49
C LEU A 157 -16.07 5.33 7.87
N ARG A 158 -15.68 4.10 8.23
CA ARG A 158 -15.97 3.56 9.56
C ARG A 158 -15.28 4.30 10.68
N TYR A 159 -14.04 4.73 10.47
CA TYR A 159 -13.33 5.56 11.42
C TYR A 159 -14.05 6.90 11.65
N LEU A 160 -14.49 7.56 10.57
CA LEU A 160 -15.27 8.81 10.65
C LEU A 160 -16.63 8.62 11.33
N LEU A 161 -17.24 7.43 11.20
CA LEU A 161 -18.46 7.04 11.91
C LEU A 161 -18.23 6.60 13.37
N GLY A 162 -17.08 6.92 13.95
CA GLY A 162 -16.75 6.67 15.36
C GLY A 162 -16.30 5.25 15.69
N ARG A 163 -16.12 4.37 14.72
CA ARG A 163 -15.61 3.00 14.90
C ARG A 163 -14.07 3.00 14.87
N LYS A 164 -13.46 3.51 15.94
CA LYS A 164 -12.01 3.76 16.01
C LYS A 164 -11.15 2.52 16.34
N THR A 165 -11.75 1.39 16.70
CA THR A 165 -11.02 0.17 17.03
C THR A 165 -11.25 -0.90 15.96
N PHE A 166 -10.21 -1.68 15.66
CA PHE A 166 -10.27 -2.73 14.63
C PHE A 166 -11.41 -3.74 14.87
N GLY A 167 -11.62 -4.17 16.13
CA GLY A 167 -12.72 -5.07 16.48
C GLY A 167 -14.13 -4.51 16.29
N ARG A 168 -14.26 -3.17 16.21
CA ARG A 168 -15.54 -2.50 15.89
C ARG A 168 -15.68 -2.18 14.39
N MET A 169 -14.62 -2.41 13.62
CA MET A 169 -14.61 -2.15 12.17
C MET A 169 -15.00 -3.40 11.38
N MET A 170 -14.78 -4.60 11.91
CA MET A 170 -15.22 -5.86 11.35
C MET A 170 -16.59 -6.26 11.87
#